data_b1d164cd56dcd9c2085e4fd9a85fc589
#
_entry.id   b1d164cd56dcd9c2085e4fd9a85fc589
#
_cell.length_a   1.000
_cell.length_b   1.000
_cell.length_c   1.000
_cell.angle_alpha   90.00
_cell.angle_beta   90.00
_cell.angle_gamma   90.00
#
_symmetry.space_group_name_H-M   'P 1'
#
loop_
_entity.id
_entity.type
_entity.pdbx_description
1 polymer ?
#
loop_
_entity_poly.entity_id
_entity_poly.type
_entity_poly.pdbx_seq_one_letter_code
_entity_poly.pdbx_strand_id
1 'polypeptide(L)'
;MISPWLVRNRIVFGHWVFLRSNFGAEFALGNYPASFGRGWGGKHPSGNLKEYADYKQMGEVAYVQSKQKLGMQFVRESPGEFITLSAKRVIYFWDGSAMGYRVPLPWYWVPSSFAVISFLLLPALLVAHRKKLPAWQMFFGVLLLYPLPYYLTYSQVRYRHVLEPIILLLIAYAGVEVFSKLQSLVRPADALATLSTPTKIQPS
;
A
#
# COMPACT_ATOMS: atom_id res chain seq x y z
N MET A 1 -0.38 -24.45 0.91
CA MET A 1 -0.50 -25.53 -0.08
C MET A 1 -0.97 -24.98 -1.43
N ILE A 2 -0.04 -24.60 -2.35
CA ILE A 2 -0.36 -24.08 -3.70
C ILE A 2 0.02 -25.08 -4.82
N SER A 3 0.58 -26.24 -4.46
CA SER A 3 1.05 -27.24 -5.43
C SER A 3 -0.04 -27.74 -6.40
N PRO A 4 -1.29 -28.04 -6.01
CA PRO A 4 -2.31 -28.43 -6.98
C PRO A 4 -2.60 -27.33 -8.01
N TRP A 5 -2.56 -26.08 -7.60
CA TRP A 5 -2.75 -24.93 -8.49
C TRP A 5 -1.60 -24.79 -9.49
N LEU A 6 -0.36 -25.00 -9.07
CA LEU A 6 0.81 -24.96 -9.94
C LEU A 6 0.77 -26.08 -10.98
N VAL A 7 0.42 -27.30 -10.57
CA VAL A 7 0.27 -28.45 -11.48
C VAL A 7 -0.83 -28.18 -12.50
N ARG A 8 -2.01 -27.73 -12.05
CA ARG A 8 -3.10 -27.33 -12.96
C ARG A 8 -2.63 -26.28 -13.96
N ASN A 9 -1.95 -25.22 -13.49
CA ASN A 9 -1.48 -24.15 -14.37
C ASN A 9 -0.44 -24.67 -15.39
N ARG A 10 0.45 -25.58 -14.98
CA ARG A 10 1.40 -26.21 -15.89
C ARG A 10 0.71 -27.03 -16.99
N ILE A 11 -0.36 -27.75 -16.63
CA ILE A 11 -1.14 -28.55 -17.59
C ILE A 11 -1.91 -27.65 -18.55
N VAL A 12 -2.61 -26.63 -18.04
CA VAL A 12 -3.51 -25.77 -18.84
C VAL A 12 -2.74 -24.79 -19.72
N PHE A 13 -1.69 -24.18 -19.21
CA PHE A 13 -0.94 -23.12 -19.93
C PHE A 13 0.34 -23.62 -20.60
N GLY A 14 0.74 -24.87 -20.37
CA GLY A 14 2.01 -25.40 -20.88
C GLY A 14 3.26 -24.81 -20.21
N HIS A 15 3.11 -23.86 -19.28
CA HIS A 15 4.17 -23.13 -18.58
C HIS A 15 3.94 -23.09 -17.08
N TRP A 16 5.01 -22.87 -16.31
CA TRP A 16 4.89 -22.64 -14.86
C TRP A 16 4.35 -21.24 -14.61
N VAL A 17 3.12 -21.15 -14.13
CA VAL A 17 2.47 -19.91 -13.70
C VAL A 17 2.19 -20.04 -12.21
N PHE A 18 2.93 -19.27 -11.39
CA PHE A 18 2.86 -19.42 -9.93
C PHE A 18 1.51 -18.98 -9.36
N LEU A 19 1.07 -17.74 -9.58
CA LEU A 19 -0.20 -17.23 -9.07
C LEU A 19 -1.08 -16.72 -10.19
N ARG A 20 -0.59 -15.76 -10.97
CA ARG A 20 -1.30 -15.12 -12.08
C ARG A 20 -0.39 -15.01 -13.29
N SER A 21 -0.96 -15.24 -14.45
CA SER A 21 -0.24 -15.14 -15.73
C SER A 21 0.00 -13.71 -16.19
N ASN A 22 -0.78 -12.73 -15.69
CA ASN A 22 -0.90 -11.40 -16.25
C ASN A 22 0.17 -10.39 -15.82
N PHE A 23 1.21 -10.79 -15.06
CA PHE A 23 2.23 -9.85 -14.57
C PHE A 23 2.87 -9.03 -15.70
N GLY A 24 3.19 -9.66 -16.85
CA GLY A 24 3.79 -8.95 -17.99
C GLY A 24 2.89 -7.87 -18.58
N ALA A 25 1.57 -8.12 -18.64
CA ALA A 25 0.60 -7.13 -19.08
C ALA A 25 0.48 -5.98 -18.09
N GLU A 26 0.37 -6.27 -16.79
CA GLU A 26 0.33 -5.27 -15.72
C GLU A 26 1.61 -4.43 -15.67
N PHE A 27 2.77 -5.06 -15.89
CA PHE A 27 4.05 -4.36 -15.99
C PHE A 27 4.08 -3.38 -17.17
N ALA A 28 3.60 -3.79 -18.35
CA ALA A 28 3.51 -2.93 -19.52
C ALA A 28 2.52 -1.77 -19.34
N LEU A 29 1.38 -2.02 -18.65
CA LEU A 29 0.37 -0.98 -18.39
C LEU A 29 0.91 0.22 -17.61
N GLY A 30 1.90 -0.01 -16.76
CA GLY A 30 2.53 1.09 -16.02
C GLY A 30 3.79 1.64 -16.69
N ASN A 31 4.41 0.89 -17.60
CA ASN A 31 5.73 1.17 -18.15
C ASN A 31 5.66 1.37 -19.67
N TYR A 32 5.17 2.54 -20.09
CA TYR A 32 5.16 3.01 -21.46
C TYR A 32 5.24 4.56 -21.49
N PRO A 33 5.63 5.17 -22.61
CA PRO A 33 5.62 6.63 -22.75
C PRO A 33 4.23 7.20 -22.40
N ALA A 34 4.18 8.26 -21.60
CA ALA A 34 2.95 8.89 -21.13
C ALA A 34 2.03 8.04 -20.22
N SER A 35 2.56 7.00 -19.56
CA SER A 35 1.80 6.22 -18.56
C SER A 35 1.47 7.02 -17.30
N PHE A 36 2.22 8.08 -17.03
CA PHE A 36 2.14 8.91 -15.81
C PHE A 36 2.19 8.11 -14.49
N GLY A 37 2.58 6.84 -14.54
CA GLY A 37 2.63 5.95 -13.39
C GLY A 37 1.28 5.42 -12.90
N ARG A 38 0.17 5.74 -13.61
CA ARG A 38 -1.20 5.44 -13.18
C ARG A 38 -1.81 4.17 -13.77
N GLY A 39 -1.20 3.60 -14.81
CA GLY A 39 -1.79 2.49 -15.55
C GLY A 39 -3.07 2.89 -16.31
N TRP A 40 -3.65 1.99 -17.03
CA TRP A 40 -4.97 2.13 -17.68
C TRP A 40 -5.11 3.11 -18.85
N GLY A 41 -4.14 3.82 -19.31
CA GLY A 41 -4.21 4.76 -20.45
C GLY A 41 -4.83 4.23 -21.75
N GLY A 42 -5.95 3.53 -21.68
CA GLY A 42 -6.63 2.91 -22.81
C GLY A 42 -5.91 1.69 -23.40
N LYS A 43 -4.93 1.11 -22.69
CA LYS A 43 -4.13 -0.03 -23.16
C LYS A 43 -4.50 -1.37 -22.51
N HIS A 44 -5.60 -1.43 -21.81
CA HIS A 44 -6.09 -2.69 -21.24
C HIS A 44 -7.16 -3.31 -22.15
N PRO A 45 -7.18 -4.64 -22.38
CA PRO A 45 -8.17 -5.29 -23.24
C PRO A 45 -9.64 -5.00 -22.90
N SER A 46 -9.95 -4.76 -21.62
CA SER A 46 -11.32 -4.41 -21.21
C SER A 46 -11.78 -3.02 -21.63
N GLY A 47 -10.88 -2.12 -21.99
CA GLY A 47 -11.19 -0.75 -22.40
C GLY A 47 -10.70 -0.36 -23.78
N ASN A 48 -10.12 -1.32 -24.54
CA ASN A 48 -9.58 -1.07 -25.86
C ASN A 48 -9.84 -2.24 -26.80
N LEU A 49 -10.64 -2.00 -27.85
CA LEU A 49 -11.06 -3.03 -28.81
C LEU A 49 -9.88 -3.67 -29.54
N LYS A 50 -8.84 -2.89 -29.88
CA LYS A 50 -7.65 -3.42 -30.52
C LYS A 50 -6.89 -4.37 -29.57
N GLU A 51 -6.65 -3.95 -28.34
CA GLU A 51 -5.99 -4.79 -27.33
C GLU A 51 -6.80 -6.06 -27.05
N TYR A 52 -8.12 -5.97 -27.07
CA TYR A 52 -9.00 -7.12 -26.92
C TYR A 52 -8.91 -8.09 -28.11
N ALA A 53 -8.85 -7.55 -29.34
CA ALA A 53 -8.69 -8.36 -30.55
C ALA A 53 -7.32 -9.09 -30.54
N ASP A 54 -6.23 -8.37 -30.19
CA ASP A 54 -4.89 -8.94 -30.06
C ASP A 54 -4.86 -10.04 -28.98
N TYR A 55 -5.49 -9.80 -27.82
CA TYR A 55 -5.62 -10.79 -26.76
C TYR A 55 -6.37 -12.06 -27.23
N LYS A 56 -7.48 -11.89 -27.94
CA LYS A 56 -8.23 -13.04 -28.50
C LYS A 56 -7.45 -13.83 -29.54
N GLN A 57 -6.75 -13.13 -30.43
CA GLN A 57 -5.99 -13.76 -31.51
C GLN A 57 -4.75 -14.51 -30.99
N MET A 58 -4.01 -13.91 -30.07
CA MET A 58 -2.75 -14.48 -29.57
C MET A 58 -2.96 -15.49 -28.45
N GLY A 59 -4.06 -15.43 -27.73
CA GLY A 59 -4.27 -16.13 -26.46
C GLY A 59 -3.54 -15.47 -25.30
N GLU A 60 -3.91 -15.85 -24.07
CA GLU A 60 -3.45 -15.19 -22.85
C GLU A 60 -1.94 -15.17 -22.70
N VAL A 61 -1.29 -16.33 -22.82
CA VAL A 61 0.16 -16.45 -22.54
C VAL A 61 0.99 -15.64 -23.53
N ALA A 62 0.72 -15.78 -24.84
CA ALA A 62 1.48 -15.09 -25.87
C ALA A 62 1.24 -13.57 -25.80
N TYR A 63 0.00 -13.13 -25.52
CA TYR A 63 -0.32 -11.73 -25.33
C TYR A 63 0.46 -11.14 -24.17
N VAL A 64 0.42 -11.79 -22.97
CA VAL A 64 1.14 -11.31 -21.78
C VAL A 64 2.64 -11.25 -22.01
N GLN A 65 3.23 -12.25 -22.68
CA GLN A 65 4.65 -12.24 -23.03
C GLN A 65 5.01 -11.11 -24.00
N SER A 66 4.16 -10.83 -24.98
CA SER A 66 4.36 -9.70 -25.90
C SER A 66 4.36 -8.36 -25.16
N LYS A 67 3.42 -8.18 -24.24
CA LYS A 67 3.35 -6.97 -23.38
C LYS A 67 4.55 -6.86 -22.47
N GLN A 68 4.98 -7.96 -21.85
CA GLN A 68 6.18 -7.96 -21.02
C GLN A 68 7.43 -7.49 -21.80
N LYS A 69 7.59 -7.93 -23.04
CA LYS A 69 8.70 -7.48 -23.90
C LYS A 69 8.63 -5.98 -24.11
N LEU A 70 7.45 -5.41 -24.40
CA LEU A 70 7.27 -3.98 -24.58
C LEU A 70 7.61 -3.18 -23.32
N GLY A 71 7.13 -3.61 -22.15
CA GLY A 71 7.47 -2.96 -20.88
C GLY A 71 8.96 -3.04 -20.57
N MET A 72 9.61 -4.18 -20.82
CA MET A 72 11.06 -4.34 -20.63
C MET A 72 11.87 -3.50 -21.62
N GLN A 73 11.39 -3.36 -22.85
CA GLN A 73 11.99 -2.47 -23.84
C GLN A 73 11.96 -1.01 -23.36
N PHE A 74 10.82 -0.54 -22.88
CA PHE A 74 10.70 0.81 -22.29
C PHE A 74 11.71 1.03 -21.16
N VAL A 75 11.86 0.06 -20.24
CA VAL A 75 12.81 0.16 -19.12
C VAL A 75 14.26 0.27 -19.62
N ARG A 76 14.60 -0.47 -20.68
CA ARG A 76 15.97 -0.42 -21.28
C ARG A 76 16.25 0.87 -22.03
N GLU A 77 15.25 1.38 -22.76
CA GLU A 77 15.39 2.60 -23.56
C GLU A 77 15.30 3.88 -22.71
N SER A 78 14.53 3.84 -21.62
CA SER A 78 14.25 5.01 -20.77
C SER A 78 14.35 4.69 -19.27
N PRO A 79 15.54 4.25 -18.76
CA PRO A 79 15.68 3.85 -17.35
C PRO A 79 15.40 4.99 -16.36
N GLY A 80 15.75 6.22 -16.71
CA GLY A 80 15.47 7.41 -15.88
C GLY A 80 13.96 7.70 -15.75
N GLU A 81 13.20 7.51 -16.84
CA GLU A 81 11.75 7.65 -16.81
C GLU A 81 11.11 6.53 -15.96
N PHE A 82 11.57 5.30 -16.09
CA PHE A 82 11.12 4.19 -15.27
C PHE A 82 11.31 4.46 -13.76
N ILE A 83 12.49 4.95 -13.35
CA ILE A 83 12.77 5.31 -11.95
C ILE A 83 11.83 6.44 -11.50
N THR A 84 11.65 7.46 -12.32
CA THR A 84 10.74 8.58 -12.03
C THR A 84 9.30 8.11 -11.87
N LEU A 85 8.82 7.22 -12.74
CA LEU A 85 7.49 6.62 -12.64
C LEU A 85 7.36 5.76 -11.39
N SER A 86 8.38 4.98 -11.04
CA SER A 86 8.39 4.16 -9.84
C SER A 86 8.33 5.01 -8.57
N ALA A 87 9.09 6.11 -8.50
CA ALA A 87 9.03 7.06 -7.40
C ALA A 87 7.63 7.71 -7.26
N LYS A 88 7.02 8.12 -8.38
CA LYS A 88 5.63 8.63 -8.38
C LYS A 88 4.64 7.59 -7.86
N ARG A 89 4.81 6.30 -8.20
CA ARG A 89 3.93 5.21 -7.72
C ARG A 89 4.05 4.98 -6.22
N VAL A 90 5.24 5.15 -5.64
CA VAL A 90 5.39 5.16 -4.17
C VAL A 90 4.48 6.23 -3.56
N ILE A 91 4.57 7.47 -4.06
CA ILE A 91 3.73 8.57 -3.57
C ILE A 91 2.25 8.22 -3.77
N TYR A 92 1.85 7.84 -4.98
CA TYR A 92 0.46 7.51 -5.30
C TYR A 92 -0.12 6.36 -4.45
N PHE A 93 0.70 5.38 -4.10
CA PHE A 93 0.28 4.28 -3.25
C PHE A 93 -0.06 4.77 -1.84
N TRP A 94 0.74 5.68 -1.29
CA TRP A 94 0.60 6.13 0.09
C TRP A 94 -0.34 7.34 0.27
N ASP A 95 -0.45 8.21 -0.72
CA ASP A 95 -1.31 9.39 -0.65
C ASP A 95 -2.71 9.18 -1.27
N GLY A 96 -2.90 8.08 -2.04
CA GLY A 96 -4.16 7.79 -2.70
C GLY A 96 -4.44 8.63 -3.96
N SER A 97 -3.50 9.46 -4.42
CA SER A 97 -3.71 10.38 -5.55
C SER A 97 -3.78 9.68 -6.92
N ALA A 98 -3.47 8.38 -6.97
CA ALA A 98 -3.55 7.58 -8.21
C ALA A 98 -4.96 7.42 -8.78
N MET A 99 -6.00 7.90 -8.09
CA MET A 99 -7.39 7.75 -8.53
C MET A 99 -7.76 8.51 -9.81
N GLY A 100 -6.86 9.36 -10.34
CA GLY A 100 -7.12 10.05 -11.61
C GLY A 100 -8.24 11.10 -11.57
N TYR A 101 -8.89 11.27 -10.43
CA TYR A 101 -9.87 12.33 -10.27
C TYR A 101 -9.15 13.66 -10.19
N ARG A 102 -9.41 14.52 -11.16
CA ARG A 102 -9.17 15.95 -10.99
C ARG A 102 -10.15 16.42 -9.93
N VAL A 103 -9.68 16.50 -8.70
CA VAL A 103 -10.46 17.15 -7.64
C VAL A 103 -10.58 18.61 -8.04
N PRO A 104 -11.80 19.18 -8.20
CA PRO A 104 -11.94 20.58 -8.53
C PRO A 104 -11.23 21.44 -7.48
N LEU A 105 -10.52 22.50 -7.90
CA LEU A 105 -10.15 23.60 -6.98
C LEU A 105 -11.43 24.07 -6.26
N PRO A 106 -11.46 24.24 -4.94
CA PRO A 106 -10.37 24.42 -3.96
C PRO A 106 -9.91 23.17 -3.20
N TRP A 107 -10.50 22.01 -3.46
CA TRP A 107 -10.26 20.75 -2.72
C TRP A 107 -8.86 20.15 -2.96
N TYR A 108 -8.11 20.69 -3.90
CA TYR A 108 -6.76 20.23 -4.23
C TYR A 108 -5.77 20.32 -3.04
N TRP A 109 -6.03 21.21 -2.09
CA TRP A 109 -5.19 21.44 -0.91
C TRP A 109 -5.57 20.58 0.30
N VAL A 110 -6.70 19.87 0.21
CA VAL A 110 -7.10 18.96 1.29
C VAL A 110 -6.37 17.64 1.09
N PRO A 111 -5.49 17.24 2.03
CA PRO A 111 -4.83 15.95 1.93
C PRO A 111 -5.89 14.85 1.89
N SER A 112 -5.68 13.85 1.04
CA SER A 112 -6.56 12.69 1.00
C SER A 112 -6.57 12.01 2.38
N SER A 113 -7.66 11.32 2.73
CA SER A 113 -7.71 10.52 3.96
C SER A 113 -6.55 9.51 4.03
N PHE A 114 -6.14 8.99 2.87
CA PHE A 114 -4.99 8.09 2.77
C PHE A 114 -3.66 8.77 3.11
N ALA A 115 -3.47 10.03 2.70
CA ALA A 115 -2.27 10.79 3.05
C ALA A 115 -2.19 11.02 4.56
N VAL A 116 -3.30 11.40 5.20
CA VAL A 116 -3.38 11.61 6.66
C VAL A 116 -3.06 10.30 7.40
N ILE A 117 -3.69 9.19 7.01
CA ILE A 117 -3.45 7.87 7.60
C ILE A 117 -2.00 7.43 7.42
N SER A 118 -1.40 7.68 6.24
CA SER A 118 0.02 7.38 6.00
C SER A 118 0.95 8.20 6.86
N PHE A 119 0.63 9.48 7.07
CA PHE A 119 1.40 10.33 7.95
C PHE A 119 1.33 9.85 9.41
N LEU A 120 0.14 9.45 9.89
CA LEU A 120 -0.05 8.90 11.24
C LEU A 120 0.61 7.52 11.42
N LEU A 121 0.79 6.75 10.36
CA LEU A 121 1.48 5.47 10.41
C LEU A 121 2.95 5.61 10.85
N LEU A 122 3.65 6.68 10.46
CA LEU A 122 5.06 6.87 10.78
C LEU A 122 5.32 6.91 12.30
N PRO A 123 4.65 7.79 13.08
CA PRO A 123 4.80 7.75 14.54
C PRO A 123 4.26 6.46 15.15
N ALA A 124 3.22 5.85 14.58
CA ALA A 124 2.69 4.57 15.07
C ALA A 124 3.72 3.45 14.97
N LEU A 125 4.45 3.35 13.86
CA LEU A 125 5.56 2.40 13.71
C LEU A 125 6.67 2.65 14.72
N LEU A 126 7.00 3.91 14.99
CA LEU A 126 8.02 4.26 16.00
C LEU A 126 7.57 3.85 17.41
N VAL A 127 6.30 4.05 17.77
CA VAL A 127 5.74 3.60 19.05
C VAL A 127 5.77 2.08 19.14
N ALA A 128 5.30 1.37 18.10
CA ALA A 128 5.30 -0.08 18.05
C ALA A 128 6.71 -0.67 18.21
N HIS A 129 7.70 -0.07 17.57
CA HIS A 129 9.11 -0.45 17.70
C HIS A 129 9.62 -0.23 19.12
N ARG A 130 9.45 0.98 19.69
CA ARG A 130 9.93 1.34 21.01
C ARG A 130 9.28 0.54 22.13
N LYS A 131 8.00 0.24 21.98
CA LYS A 131 7.24 -0.55 22.94
C LYS A 131 7.39 -2.05 22.73
N LYS A 132 8.20 -2.47 21.76
CA LYS A 132 8.45 -3.88 21.42
C LYS A 132 7.13 -4.65 21.23
N LEU A 133 6.18 -4.04 20.49
CA LEU A 133 4.89 -4.71 20.18
C LEU A 133 5.17 -6.10 19.62
N PRO A 134 4.54 -7.18 20.12
CA PRO A 134 4.69 -8.50 19.55
C PRO A 134 4.44 -8.50 18.05
N ALA A 135 5.32 -9.16 17.29
CA ALA A 135 5.25 -9.26 15.83
C ALA A 135 5.35 -7.92 15.06
N TRP A 136 5.82 -6.81 15.66
CA TRP A 136 5.96 -5.53 14.95
C TRP A 136 6.82 -5.65 13.69
N GLN A 137 7.85 -6.52 13.72
CA GLN A 137 8.72 -6.78 12.56
C GLN A 137 7.93 -7.40 11.39
N MET A 138 6.96 -8.28 11.70
CA MET A 138 6.09 -8.89 10.70
C MET A 138 5.19 -7.82 10.06
N PHE A 139 4.57 -6.95 10.86
CA PHE A 139 3.77 -5.84 10.33
C PHE A 139 4.60 -4.89 9.49
N PHE A 140 5.79 -4.51 9.96
CA PHE A 140 6.72 -3.69 9.19
C PHE A 140 7.15 -4.36 7.90
N GLY A 141 7.48 -5.66 7.95
CA GLY A 141 7.83 -6.44 6.76
C GLY A 141 6.71 -6.49 5.73
N VAL A 142 5.45 -6.70 6.15
CA VAL A 142 4.30 -6.67 5.26
C VAL A 142 4.11 -5.28 4.63
N LEU A 143 4.18 -4.21 5.43
CA LEU A 143 4.06 -2.83 4.95
C LEU A 143 5.17 -2.45 3.95
N LEU A 144 6.35 -3.01 4.09
CA LEU A 144 7.49 -2.75 3.22
C LEU A 144 7.43 -3.59 1.93
N LEU A 145 7.15 -4.90 2.05
CA LEU A 145 7.30 -5.86 0.94
C LEU A 145 6.05 -5.91 0.05
N TYR A 146 4.86 -5.81 0.63
CA TYR A 146 3.61 -5.92 -0.12
C TYR A 146 3.47 -4.87 -1.24
N PRO A 147 3.85 -3.59 -1.05
CA PRO A 147 3.71 -2.59 -2.10
C PRO A 147 4.72 -2.69 -3.24
N LEU A 148 5.84 -3.41 -3.08
CA LEU A 148 6.93 -3.44 -4.07
C LEU A 148 6.51 -3.77 -5.49
N PRO A 149 5.67 -4.80 -5.77
CA PRO A 149 5.20 -5.08 -7.12
C PRO A 149 4.45 -3.89 -7.74
N TYR A 150 3.69 -3.14 -6.95
CA TYR A 150 2.91 -2.00 -7.41
C TYR A 150 3.77 -0.76 -7.70
N TYR A 151 4.93 -0.64 -7.05
CA TYR A 151 5.91 0.40 -7.37
C TYR A 151 6.56 0.15 -8.74
N LEU A 152 6.70 -1.10 -9.15
CA LEU A 152 7.30 -1.49 -10.42
C LEU A 152 6.28 -1.57 -11.57
N THR A 153 5.03 -1.87 -11.28
CA THR A 153 3.95 -2.00 -12.26
C THR A 153 3.13 -0.72 -12.35
N TYR A 154 2.05 -0.63 -11.61
CA TYR A 154 1.26 0.60 -11.47
C TYR A 154 0.52 0.59 -10.13
N SER A 155 0.26 1.78 -9.60
CA SER A 155 -0.42 1.94 -8.32
C SER A 155 -1.91 2.23 -8.52
N GLN A 156 -2.75 1.55 -7.72
CA GLN A 156 -4.17 1.84 -7.56
C GLN A 156 -4.54 1.79 -6.08
N VAL A 157 -5.48 2.64 -5.67
CA VAL A 157 -5.93 2.72 -4.27
C VAL A 157 -6.42 1.39 -3.72
N ARG A 158 -7.11 0.59 -4.55
CA ARG A 158 -7.61 -0.74 -4.15
C ARG A 158 -6.50 -1.70 -3.65
N TYR A 159 -5.27 -1.54 -4.11
CA TYR A 159 -4.16 -2.40 -3.67
C TYR A 159 -3.73 -2.06 -2.25
N ARG A 160 -3.89 -0.82 -1.83
CA ARG A 160 -3.61 -0.39 -0.47
C ARG A 160 -4.62 -0.91 0.54
N HIS A 161 -5.89 -1.11 0.16
CA HIS A 161 -6.94 -1.57 1.09
C HIS A 161 -6.57 -2.85 1.84
N VAL A 162 -5.73 -3.71 1.26
CA VAL A 162 -5.24 -4.92 1.95
C VAL A 162 -4.40 -4.58 3.19
N LEU A 163 -3.71 -3.43 3.19
CA LEU A 163 -2.89 -2.96 4.30
C LEU A 163 -3.64 -2.14 5.34
N GLU A 164 -4.83 -1.61 5.01
CA GLU A 164 -5.58 -0.71 5.91
C GLU A 164 -5.84 -1.31 7.29
N PRO A 165 -6.22 -2.59 7.45
CA PRO A 165 -6.42 -3.18 8.77
C PRO A 165 -5.15 -3.13 9.64
N ILE A 166 -3.98 -3.40 9.05
CA ILE A 166 -2.69 -3.35 9.75
C ILE A 166 -2.34 -1.91 10.12
N ILE A 167 -2.53 -0.98 9.19
CA ILE A 167 -2.24 0.45 9.38
C ILE A 167 -3.11 1.00 10.52
N LEU A 168 -4.42 0.76 10.48
CA LEU A 168 -5.35 1.25 11.48
C LEU A 168 -5.09 0.62 12.86
N LEU A 169 -4.74 -0.67 12.90
CA LEU A 169 -4.35 -1.34 14.16
C LEU A 169 -3.13 -0.67 14.80
N LEU A 170 -2.09 -0.40 14.02
CA LEU A 170 -0.89 0.25 14.52
C LEU A 170 -1.15 1.68 15.01
N ILE A 171 -1.97 2.45 14.28
CA ILE A 171 -2.37 3.81 14.67
C ILE A 171 -3.20 3.78 15.96
N ALA A 172 -4.18 2.88 16.06
CA ALA A 172 -4.99 2.71 17.27
C ALA A 172 -4.14 2.32 18.47
N TYR A 173 -3.23 1.36 18.32
CA TYR A 173 -2.29 0.97 19.37
C TYR A 173 -1.46 2.17 19.84
N ALA A 174 -0.86 2.93 18.92
CA ALA A 174 -0.08 4.11 19.27
C ALA A 174 -0.92 5.19 19.96
N GLY A 175 -2.17 5.37 19.53
CA GLY A 175 -3.12 6.29 20.15
C GLY A 175 -3.40 5.92 21.62
N VAL A 176 -3.64 4.65 21.91
CA VAL A 176 -3.86 4.14 23.28
C VAL A 176 -2.61 4.37 24.15
N GLU A 177 -1.42 4.07 23.63
CA GLU A 177 -0.15 4.27 24.34
C GLU A 177 0.11 5.76 24.69
N VAL A 178 -0.14 6.64 23.73
CA VAL A 178 0.00 8.09 23.95
C VAL A 178 -1.04 8.58 24.95
N PHE A 179 -2.29 8.15 24.83
CA PHE A 179 -3.36 8.55 25.73
C PHE A 179 -3.12 8.10 27.18
N SER A 180 -2.70 6.86 27.38
CA SER A 180 -2.35 6.32 28.71
C SER A 180 -1.21 7.11 29.35
N LYS A 181 -0.19 7.50 28.56
CA LYS A 181 0.91 8.33 29.04
C LYS A 181 0.43 9.73 29.43
N LEU A 182 -0.45 10.33 28.67
CA LEU A 182 -1.02 11.64 28.99
C LEU A 182 -1.85 11.59 30.29
N GLN A 183 -2.67 10.56 30.47
CA GLN A 183 -3.42 10.35 31.72
C GLN A 183 -2.50 10.21 32.94
N SER A 184 -1.38 9.49 32.81
CA SER A 184 -0.42 9.35 33.91
C SER A 184 0.28 10.65 34.29
N LEU A 185 0.40 11.60 33.36
CA LEU A 185 0.95 12.93 33.64
C LEU A 185 -0.04 13.87 34.32
N VAL A 186 -1.35 13.70 34.05
CA VAL A 186 -2.41 14.57 34.61
C VAL A 186 -2.83 14.11 36.00
N ARG A 187 -2.78 12.81 36.33
CA ARG A 187 -3.23 12.23 37.63
C ARG A 187 -2.29 12.32 38.83
N PRO A 188 -1.00 12.69 38.79
CA PRO A 188 -0.16 12.67 39.98
C PRO A 188 -0.57 13.71 41.05
N ALA A 189 -1.36 14.75 40.72
CA ALA A 189 -1.78 15.75 41.67
C ALA A 189 -2.89 15.32 42.65
N ASP A 190 -3.79 14.45 42.19
CA ASP A 190 -4.94 14.02 43.01
C ASP A 190 -4.59 12.96 44.06
N ALA A 191 -3.57 12.14 43.81
CA ALA A 191 -3.13 11.11 44.76
C ALA A 191 -2.43 11.70 46.00
N LEU A 192 -1.80 12.85 45.89
CA LEU A 192 -1.16 13.56 47.01
C LEU A 192 -2.15 14.36 47.85
N ALA A 193 -3.25 14.79 47.27
CA ALA A 193 -4.29 15.53 47.98
C ALA A 193 -5.08 14.65 48.97
N THR A 194 -5.25 13.35 48.65
CA THR A 194 -5.97 12.40 49.52
C THR A 194 -5.12 11.89 50.70
N LEU A 195 -3.83 12.02 50.70
CA LEU A 195 -2.92 11.63 51.80
C LEU A 195 -2.72 12.76 52.83
N SER A 196 -3.17 13.96 52.55
CA SER A 196 -2.97 15.12 53.42
C SER A 196 -4.16 15.47 54.34
N THR A 197 -5.21 14.62 54.39
CA THR A 197 -6.30 14.81 55.37
C THR A 197 -5.85 14.29 56.73
N PRO A 198 -5.62 15.16 57.73
CA PRO A 198 -5.24 14.70 59.07
C PRO A 198 -6.41 13.99 59.68
N THR A 199 -6.19 12.79 60.15
CA THR A 199 -7.13 12.01 60.96
C THR A 199 -7.49 12.82 62.20
N LYS A 200 -8.69 13.38 62.30
CA LYS A 200 -9.21 13.98 63.52
C LYS A 200 -9.23 12.90 64.63
N ILE A 201 -8.28 13.02 65.55
CA ILE A 201 -8.30 12.27 66.80
C ILE A 201 -9.44 12.87 67.63
N GLN A 202 -10.51 12.06 67.88
CA GLN A 202 -11.54 12.43 68.83
C GLN A 202 -10.95 12.20 70.23
N PRO A 203 -11.07 13.19 71.15
CA PRO A 203 -10.73 12.96 72.56
C PRO A 203 -11.87 12.18 73.21
N SER A 204 -11.48 11.21 74.04
CA SER A 204 -12.28 10.42 74.96
C SER A 204 -12.87 11.22 76.09
#